data_7d9e8e5f80557b65a1423229d6368b5b
#
_entry.id   7d9e8e5f80557b65a1423229d6368b5b
#
_cell.length_a   1.000
_cell.length_b   1.000
_cell.length_c   1.000
_cell.angle_alpha   90.00
_cell.angle_beta   90.00
_cell.angle_gamma   90.00
#
_symmetry.space_group_name_H-M   'P 1'
#
loop_
_entity.id
_entity.type
_entity.pdbx_description
1 polymer ?
#
loop_
_entity_poly.entity_id
_entity_poly.type
_entity_poly.pdbx_seq_one_letter_code
_entity_poly.pdbx_strand_id
1 'polypeptide(L)'
;MKPIRTTCISCAAPILMVKSGTKTRRAEVRKEMFVFDSQSETRFITEAGDVIHGTAVHPDGEQKFDLLAGYRLHVCKMKGE
;
A
#
# COMPACT_ATOMS: atom_id res chain seq x y z
N MET A 1 -8.92 12.25 2.80
CA MET A 1 -8.28 12.37 4.09
C MET A 1 -6.85 11.89 4.01
N LYS A 2 -5.95 12.56 4.67
CA LYS A 2 -4.55 12.23 4.54
C LYS A 2 -4.17 11.07 5.43
N PRO A 3 -3.29 10.21 4.97
CA PRO A 3 -2.80 9.13 5.82
C PRO A 3 -2.05 9.69 7.03
N ILE A 4 -2.09 8.96 8.12
CA ILE A 4 -1.42 9.35 9.34
C ILE A 4 -0.26 8.41 9.57
N ARG A 5 0.93 8.98 9.77
CA ARG A 5 2.10 8.17 10.03
C ARG A 5 2.13 7.76 11.50
N THR A 6 2.39 6.50 11.73
CA THR A 6 2.45 5.98 13.08
C THR A 6 3.39 4.78 13.10
N THR A 7 3.39 4.02 14.18
CA THR A 7 4.24 2.84 14.36
C THR A 7 3.37 1.64 14.61
N CYS A 8 3.68 0.55 13.93
CA CYS A 8 2.95 -0.70 14.14
C CYS A 8 3.28 -1.23 15.55
N ILE A 9 2.26 -1.48 16.34
CA ILE A 9 2.51 -1.92 17.70
C ILE A 9 2.97 -3.37 17.75
N SER A 10 2.79 -4.11 16.67
CA SER A 10 3.21 -5.51 16.67
C SER A 10 4.66 -5.67 16.25
N CYS A 11 5.14 -4.92 15.30
CA CYS A 11 6.51 -5.10 14.81
C CYS A 11 7.34 -3.83 14.90
N ALA A 12 6.78 -2.76 15.44
CA ALA A 12 7.47 -1.49 15.64
C ALA A 12 7.96 -0.84 14.35
N ALA A 13 7.45 -1.25 13.22
CA ALA A 13 7.82 -0.65 11.95
C ALA A 13 7.01 0.62 11.70
N PRO A 14 7.59 1.61 11.03
CA PRO A 14 6.80 2.79 10.67
C PRO A 14 5.77 2.43 9.63
N ILE A 15 4.54 2.89 9.81
CA ILE A 15 3.45 2.60 8.91
C ILE A 15 2.58 3.84 8.74
N LEU A 16 1.66 3.76 7.77
CA LEU A 16 0.65 4.76 7.57
C LEU A 16 -0.70 4.15 7.90
N MET A 17 -1.57 4.95 8.49
CA MET A 17 -2.95 4.56 8.71
C MET A 17 -3.78 5.29 7.67
N VAL A 18 -4.48 4.53 6.84
CA VAL A 18 -5.24 5.07 5.74
C VAL A 18 -6.70 4.70 5.93
N LYS A 19 -7.59 5.68 5.84
CA LYS A 19 -8.98 5.38 5.97
C LYS A 19 -9.51 4.72 4.72
N SER A 20 -10.22 3.64 4.87
CA SER A 20 -10.80 2.90 3.78
C SER A 20 -12.25 2.61 4.14
N GLY A 21 -13.15 3.48 3.72
CA GLY A 21 -14.54 3.37 4.12
C GLY A 21 -14.69 3.59 5.60
N THR A 22 -15.26 2.64 6.31
CA THR A 22 -15.43 2.75 7.75
C THR A 22 -14.26 2.11 8.50
N LYS A 23 -13.28 1.57 7.80
CA LYS A 23 -12.16 0.91 8.43
C LYS A 23 -10.89 1.70 8.23
N THR A 24 -9.93 1.46 9.08
CA THR A 24 -8.60 2.04 8.92
C THR A 24 -7.65 0.90 8.60
N ARG A 25 -6.85 1.09 7.55
CA ARG A 25 -5.92 0.06 7.13
C ARG A 25 -4.50 0.51 7.36
N ARG A 26 -3.63 -0.43 7.67
CA ARG A 26 -2.22 -0.14 7.87
C ARG A 26 -1.48 -0.36 6.56
N ALA A 27 -0.63 0.56 6.19
CA ALA A 27 0.10 0.51 4.94
C ALA A 27 1.55 0.90 5.18
N GLU A 28 2.40 0.55 4.21
CA GLU A 28 3.80 0.95 4.28
C GLU A 28 3.91 2.45 4.04
N VAL A 29 4.92 3.07 4.63
CA VAL A 29 5.06 4.52 4.50
C VAL A 29 5.52 4.95 3.12
N ARG A 30 6.03 4.02 2.32
CA ARG A 30 6.60 4.37 1.04
C ARG A 30 5.55 4.31 -0.04
N LYS A 31 5.39 5.39 -0.78
CA LYS A 31 4.46 5.42 -1.90
C LYS A 31 5.12 4.75 -3.10
N GLU A 32 4.38 3.93 -3.79
CA GLU A 32 4.88 3.21 -4.93
C GLU A 32 3.94 3.37 -6.10
N MET A 33 4.49 3.22 -7.30
CA MET A 33 3.69 3.18 -8.52
C MET A 33 3.41 1.72 -8.83
N PHE A 34 2.22 1.44 -9.29
CA PHE A 34 1.84 0.07 -9.59
C PHE A 34 0.79 0.05 -10.70
N VAL A 35 0.60 -1.13 -11.29
CA VAL A 35 -0.45 -1.33 -12.29
C VAL A 35 -1.43 -2.33 -11.72
N PHE A 36 -2.69 -2.19 -12.11
CA PHE A 36 -3.72 -3.13 -11.68
C PHE A 36 -3.39 -4.52 -12.18
N ASP A 37 -3.49 -5.50 -11.33
CA ASP A 37 -3.19 -6.88 -11.69
C ASP A 37 -4.00 -7.79 -10.77
N SER A 38 -5.11 -8.30 -11.27
CA SER A 38 -6.00 -9.11 -10.45
C SER A 38 -5.38 -10.44 -10.04
N GLN A 39 -4.27 -10.83 -10.69
CA GLN A 39 -3.60 -12.07 -10.32
C GLN A 39 -2.54 -11.86 -9.24
N SER A 40 -2.23 -10.63 -8.93
CA SER A 40 -1.17 -10.35 -7.97
C SER A 40 -1.67 -10.56 -6.55
N GLU A 41 -0.80 -11.12 -5.70
CA GLU A 41 -1.13 -11.24 -4.29
C GLU A 41 -0.81 -9.96 -3.54
N THR A 42 -0.10 -9.04 -4.14
CA THR A 42 0.23 -7.78 -3.50
C THR A 42 -0.97 -6.85 -3.61
N ARG A 43 -1.30 -6.20 -2.52
CA ARG A 43 -2.39 -5.23 -2.50
C ARG A 43 -1.86 -3.88 -2.13
N PHE A 44 -2.37 -2.86 -2.80
CA PHE A 44 -2.00 -1.48 -2.54
C PHE A 44 -3.24 -0.72 -2.11
N ILE A 45 -3.05 0.30 -1.30
CA ILE A 45 -4.16 1.15 -0.90
C ILE A 45 -3.85 2.56 -1.37
N THR A 46 -4.81 3.18 -2.05
CA THR A 46 -4.64 4.55 -2.54
C THR A 46 -4.94 5.53 -1.44
N GLU A 47 -4.62 6.78 -1.65
CA GLU A 47 -4.92 7.81 -0.67
C GLU A 47 -6.42 8.00 -0.50
N ALA A 48 -7.19 7.60 -1.48
CA ALA A 48 -8.64 7.65 -1.37
C ALA A 48 -9.19 6.49 -0.56
N GLY A 49 -8.36 5.51 -0.24
CA GLY A 49 -8.80 4.39 0.58
C GLY A 49 -9.20 3.16 -0.21
N ASP A 50 -8.94 3.12 -1.50
CA ASP A 50 -9.30 1.96 -2.31
C ASP A 50 -8.18 0.92 -2.25
N VAL A 51 -8.54 -0.32 -2.01
CA VAL A 51 -7.58 -1.43 -1.99
C VAL A 51 -7.62 -2.12 -3.32
N ILE A 52 -6.47 -2.19 -3.99
CA ILE A 52 -6.36 -2.69 -5.35
C ILE A 52 -5.24 -3.71 -5.43
N HIS A 53 -5.53 -4.85 -6.05
CA HIS A 53 -4.48 -5.83 -6.32
C HIS A 53 -3.63 -5.30 -7.46
N GLY A 54 -2.32 -5.35 -7.33
CA GLY A 54 -1.47 -4.80 -8.36
C GLY A 54 -0.04 -5.28 -8.26
N THR A 55 0.75 -4.85 -9.22
CA THR A 55 2.17 -5.18 -9.29
C THR A 55 2.95 -3.89 -9.34
N ALA A 56 3.92 -3.76 -8.46
CA ALA A 56 4.76 -2.56 -8.41
C ALA A 56 5.60 -2.46 -9.68
N VAL A 57 5.74 -1.26 -10.20
CA VAL A 57 6.55 -1.03 -11.39
C VAL A 57 7.47 0.16 -11.13
N HIS A 58 8.56 0.18 -11.85
CA HIS A 58 9.48 1.29 -11.78
C HIS A 58 9.32 2.10 -13.05
N PRO A 59 8.83 3.33 -12.95
CA PRO A 59 8.58 4.13 -14.14
C PRO A 59 9.87 4.69 -14.71
N ASP A 60 10.56 3.92 -15.50
CA ASP A 60 11.72 4.41 -16.17
C ASP A 60 11.46 4.27 -17.67
N GLY A 61 11.57 5.32 -18.40
CA GLY A 61 11.35 5.33 -19.82
C GLY A 61 9.85 5.48 -20.14
N GLU A 62 9.48 5.03 -21.29
CA GLU A 62 8.09 5.15 -21.73
C GLU A 62 7.22 4.16 -21.03
N GLN A 63 6.11 4.62 -20.54
CA GLN A 63 5.16 3.75 -19.89
C GLN A 63 3.93 3.60 -20.77
N LYS A 64 3.54 2.37 -21.02
CA LYS A 64 2.35 2.09 -21.83
C LYS A 64 1.18 1.67 -20.98
N PHE A 65 1.32 1.70 -19.68
CA PHE A 65 0.26 1.31 -18.78
C PHE A 65 -0.24 2.51 -18.01
N ASP A 66 -1.46 2.42 -17.57
CA ASP A 66 -1.98 3.43 -16.67
C ASP A 66 -1.41 3.15 -15.30
N LEU A 67 -0.54 4.01 -14.84
CA LEU A 67 0.08 3.82 -13.55
C LEU A 67 -0.80 4.37 -12.44
N LEU A 68 -0.85 3.64 -11.37
CA LEU A 68 -1.56 4.06 -10.17
C LEU A 68 -0.52 4.31 -9.09
N ALA A 69 -0.88 5.12 -8.12
CA ALA A 69 0.00 5.41 -7.01
C ALA A 69 -0.68 5.03 -5.71
N GLY A 70 0.06 4.43 -4.81
CA GLY A 70 -0.50 4.06 -3.54
C GLY A 70 0.56 3.47 -2.63
N TYR A 71 0.09 2.90 -1.53
CA TYR A 71 0.98 2.33 -0.52
C TYR A 71 0.68 0.85 -0.42
N ARG A 72 1.75 0.05 -0.34
CA ARG A 72 1.57 -1.39 -0.16
C ARG A 72 0.98 -1.63 1.22
N LEU A 73 0.00 -2.52 1.31
CA LEU A 73 -0.57 -2.83 2.62
C LEU A 73 0.49 -3.45 3.51
N HIS A 74 0.48 -3.03 4.78
CA HIS A 74 1.48 -3.50 5.72
C HIS A 74 1.19 -4.93 6.14
N VAL A 75 2.20 -5.76 6.08
CA VAL A 75 2.12 -7.12 6.57
C VAL A 75 3.13 -7.25 7.69
N CYS A 76 2.65 -7.55 8.87
CA CYS A 76 3.52 -7.65 10.02
C CYS A 76 4.29 -8.95 9.96
N LYS A 77 5.60 -8.87 9.90
CA LYS A 77 6.39 -10.07 9.78
C LYS A 77 6.79 -10.69 11.07
N MET A 78 6.50 -10.02 12.16
CA MET A 78 6.77 -10.58 13.40
C MET A 78 5.85 -11.63 13.66
N LYS A 79 6.11 -12.81 13.49
CA LYS A 79 5.23 -13.77 13.75
C LYS A 79 5.51 -14.46 14.86
N GLY A 80 5.75 -14.40 15.66
CA GLY A 80 5.93 -15.19 16.64
C GLY A 80 6.35 -16.44 16.24
N GLU A 81 6.80 -16.66 15.62
CA GLU A 81 7.12 -17.86 15.27
C GLU A 81 7.85 -18.30 15.85
#